data_bef1a7560402926a31e3c682454161b2
#
_entry.id   bef1a7560402926a31e3c682454161b2
#
_cell.length_a   1.000
_cell.length_b   1.000
_cell.length_c   1.000
_cell.angle_alpha   90.00
_cell.angle_beta   90.00
_cell.angle_gamma   90.00
#
_symmetry.space_group_name_H-M   'P 1'
#
loop_
_entity.id
_entity.type
_entity.pdbx_description
1 polymer ?
#
loop_
_entity_poly.entity_id
_entity_poly.type
_entity_poly.pdbx_seq_one_letter_code
_entity_poly.pdbx_strand_id
1 'polypeptide(L)'
;DPCVIISASGTADAGRIRHHLEAAISHAKNTVLFAGYCGPTSTGGQLLNGKEEIDLLTEGKEVKASIQQLQGMSAHGDCDDLCQYLSSQDSALVKQIFLVHGEEAVQEAFKARLQRKGFEQVSVPAPGDEVKL
;
A
#
# COMPACT_ATOMS: atom_id res chain seq x y z
N ASP A 1 8.50 14.66 27.68
CA ASP A 1 7.22 15.31 27.41
C ASP A 1 6.51 14.55 26.27
N PRO A 2 5.17 14.48 26.28
CA PRO A 2 4.40 13.93 25.16
C PRO A 2 4.69 14.71 23.88
N CYS A 3 4.91 13.99 22.76
CA CYS A 3 5.14 14.61 21.46
C CYS A 3 4.53 13.77 20.36
N VAL A 4 4.27 14.39 19.20
CA VAL A 4 3.87 13.72 17.95
C VAL A 4 5.05 13.82 16.99
N ILE A 5 5.44 12.67 16.43
CA ILE A 5 6.51 12.57 15.44
C ILE A 5 5.89 12.17 14.12
N ILE A 6 6.04 12.99 13.09
CA ILE A 6 5.62 12.69 11.72
C ILE A 6 6.89 12.39 10.91
N SER A 7 6.95 11.19 10.34
CA SER A 7 8.15 10.73 9.64
C SER A 7 7.80 9.82 8.46
N ALA A 8 8.61 9.87 7.41
CA ALA A 8 8.58 8.94 6.28
C ALA A 8 9.54 7.74 6.56
N SER A 9 9.33 6.57 5.94
CA SER A 9 8.35 6.20 4.93
C SER A 9 7.03 5.69 5.57
N GLY A 10 5.94 5.75 4.80
CA GLY A 10 4.62 5.33 5.28
C GLY A 10 4.51 3.83 5.60
N THR A 11 5.31 2.97 4.96
CA THR A 11 5.36 1.52 5.19
C THR A 11 6.37 1.10 6.26
N ALA A 12 7.15 2.05 6.79
CA ALA A 12 8.22 1.86 7.77
C ALA A 12 9.40 0.96 7.31
N ASP A 13 9.53 0.66 6.02
CA ASP A 13 10.61 -0.18 5.49
C ASP A 13 11.94 0.55 5.37
N ALA A 14 11.90 1.87 5.25
CA ALA A 14 13.08 2.71 5.07
C ALA A 14 12.90 4.08 5.74
N GLY A 15 13.98 4.86 5.76
CA GLY A 15 13.95 6.24 6.21
C GLY A 15 14.03 6.44 7.73
N ARG A 16 13.83 7.68 8.15
CA ARG A 16 13.99 8.11 9.55
C ARG A 16 12.98 7.46 10.50
N ILE A 17 11.83 7.04 10.00
CA ILE A 17 10.82 6.34 10.81
C ILE A 17 11.39 5.12 11.53
N ARG A 18 12.34 4.39 10.92
CA ARG A 18 12.97 3.22 11.55
C ARG A 18 13.70 3.58 12.84
N HIS A 19 14.38 4.72 12.89
CA HIS A 19 15.03 5.20 14.12
C HIS A 19 14.01 5.57 15.21
N HIS A 20 12.89 6.18 14.82
CA HIS A 20 11.82 6.51 15.77
C HIS A 20 11.13 5.25 16.30
N LEU A 21 10.87 4.28 15.45
CA LEU A 21 10.30 2.99 15.86
C LEU A 21 11.26 2.23 16.77
N GLU A 22 12.55 2.18 16.41
CA GLU A 22 13.60 1.57 17.24
C GLU A 22 13.58 2.08 18.68
N ALA A 23 13.37 3.38 18.86
CA ALA A 23 13.35 4.03 20.16
C ALA A 23 12.00 3.90 20.89
N ALA A 24 10.89 3.73 20.16
CA ALA A 24 9.54 3.93 20.69
C ALA A 24 8.70 2.65 20.80
N ILE A 25 8.94 1.64 19.95
CA ILE A 25 8.01 0.53 19.74
C ILE A 25 7.88 -0.39 20.94
N SER A 26 8.92 -0.53 21.76
CA SER A 26 8.93 -1.38 22.96
C SER A 26 8.31 -0.71 24.19
N HIS A 27 7.68 0.43 24.05
CA HIS A 27 7.06 1.15 25.15
C HIS A 27 5.52 1.17 24.99
N ALA A 28 4.80 0.51 25.90
CA ALA A 28 3.34 0.38 25.86
C ALA A 28 2.55 1.72 25.93
N LYS A 29 3.19 2.79 26.38
CA LYS A 29 2.60 4.15 26.42
C LYS A 29 2.54 4.84 25.06
N ASN A 30 3.27 4.31 24.07
CA ASN A 30 3.37 4.90 22.75
C ASN A 30 2.31 4.32 21.81
N THR A 31 1.95 5.11 20.80
CA THR A 31 1.10 4.69 19.69
C THR A 31 1.85 4.92 18.38
N VAL A 32 1.82 3.93 17.50
CA VAL A 32 2.27 4.04 16.11
C VAL A 32 1.03 4.10 15.23
N LEU A 33 0.87 5.18 14.49
CA LEU A 33 -0.27 5.39 13.59
C LEU A 33 0.21 5.39 12.14
N PHE A 34 -0.22 4.39 11.39
CA PHE A 34 0.00 4.33 9.94
C PHE A 34 -1.10 5.12 9.22
N ALA A 35 -0.73 6.16 8.47
CA ALA A 35 -1.67 7.04 7.78
C ALA A 35 -1.95 6.63 6.32
N GLY A 36 -1.48 5.46 5.88
CA GLY A 36 -1.66 4.97 4.52
C GLY A 36 -1.73 3.46 4.46
N TYR A 37 -1.80 2.94 3.24
CA TYR A 37 -1.75 1.51 2.99
C TYR A 37 -0.34 0.96 3.26
N CYS A 38 -0.29 -0.17 3.96
CA CYS A 38 0.92 -0.96 4.17
C CYS A 38 0.71 -2.35 3.61
N GLY A 39 1.49 -2.73 2.60
CA GLY A 39 1.45 -4.08 2.05
C GLY A 39 1.75 -5.13 3.13
N PRO A 40 1.17 -6.35 3.05
CA PRO A 40 1.28 -7.36 4.12
C PRO A 40 2.72 -7.73 4.50
N THR A 41 3.64 -7.65 3.54
CA THR A 41 5.06 -7.99 3.73
C THR A 41 5.92 -6.84 4.23
N SER A 42 5.41 -5.59 4.16
CA SER A 42 6.11 -4.43 4.67
C SER A 42 6.21 -4.45 6.21
N THR A 43 7.15 -3.71 6.77
CA THR A 43 7.29 -3.53 8.22
C THR A 43 5.97 -3.03 8.85
N GLY A 44 5.34 -2.03 8.22
CA GLY A 44 4.04 -1.52 8.67
C GLY A 44 2.92 -2.54 8.58
N GLY A 45 2.87 -3.33 7.48
CA GLY A 45 1.88 -4.39 7.30
C GLY A 45 2.04 -5.52 8.33
N GLN A 46 3.27 -5.93 8.61
CA GLN A 46 3.55 -6.92 9.65
C GLN A 46 3.10 -6.45 11.04
N LEU A 47 3.35 -5.18 11.38
CA LEU A 47 2.91 -4.58 12.64
C LEU A 47 1.38 -4.48 12.72
N LEU A 48 0.71 -4.07 11.65
CA LEU A 48 -0.76 -4.01 11.58
C LEU A 48 -1.41 -5.39 11.67
N ASN A 49 -0.71 -6.43 11.22
CA ASN A 49 -1.14 -7.83 11.34
C ASN A 49 -0.82 -8.45 12.72
N GLY A 50 -0.37 -7.66 13.69
CA GLY A 50 -0.18 -8.09 15.07
C GLY A 50 1.14 -8.81 15.34
N LYS A 51 2.19 -8.57 14.54
CA LYS A 51 3.51 -9.14 14.82
C LYS A 51 4.04 -8.61 16.16
N GLU A 52 4.37 -9.53 17.07
CA GLU A 52 4.79 -9.20 18.43
C GLU A 52 6.28 -8.86 18.56
N GLU A 53 7.07 -9.20 17.55
CA GLU A 53 8.50 -8.90 17.47
C GLU A 53 8.87 -8.50 16.05
N ILE A 54 9.64 -7.43 15.88
CA ILE A 54 9.98 -6.87 14.57
C ILE A 54 11.47 -6.51 14.48
N ASP A 55 12.05 -6.75 13.32
CA ASP A 55 13.40 -6.31 13.01
C ASP A 55 13.38 -4.90 12.44
N LEU A 56 14.04 -3.99 13.12
CA LEU A 56 14.18 -2.60 12.72
C LEU A 56 15.66 -2.30 12.38
N LEU A 57 16.29 -1.43 13.14
CA LEU A 57 17.74 -1.19 13.04
C LEU A 57 18.52 -2.28 13.78
N THR A 58 17.91 -2.84 14.83
CA THR A 58 18.38 -4.04 15.53
C THR A 58 17.35 -5.14 15.38
N GLU A 59 17.77 -6.39 15.55
CA GLU A 59 16.91 -7.57 15.50
C GLU A 59 16.08 -7.70 16.79
N GLY A 60 14.89 -8.32 16.66
CA GLY A 60 14.11 -8.81 17.78
C GLY A 60 13.53 -7.71 18.69
N LYS A 61 13.01 -6.62 18.14
CA LYS A 61 12.32 -5.60 18.95
C LYS A 61 10.92 -6.05 19.33
N GLU A 62 10.70 -6.20 20.63
CA GLU A 62 9.36 -6.50 21.17
C GLU A 62 8.39 -5.33 20.92
N VAL A 63 7.21 -5.62 20.37
CA VAL A 63 6.18 -4.64 20.04
C VAL A 63 5.22 -4.51 21.24
N LYS A 64 5.35 -3.42 21.99
CA LYS A 64 4.47 -3.06 23.12
C LYS A 64 3.60 -1.85 22.82
N ALA A 65 4.01 -1.02 21.87
CA ALA A 65 3.26 0.15 21.43
C ALA A 65 1.91 -0.27 20.83
N SER A 66 0.90 0.56 20.99
CA SER A 66 -0.38 0.39 20.28
C SER A 66 -0.16 0.65 18.79
N ILE A 67 -0.54 -0.29 17.93
CA ILE A 67 -0.43 -0.15 16.46
C ILE A 67 -1.82 0.14 15.90
N GLN A 68 -1.93 1.23 15.16
CA GLN A 68 -3.20 1.68 14.58
C GLN A 68 -3.02 2.13 13.13
N GLN A 69 -4.12 2.12 12.37
CA GLN A 69 -4.16 2.61 11.00
C GLN A 69 -5.28 3.63 10.84
N LEU A 70 -4.95 4.75 10.20
CA LEU A 70 -5.94 5.73 9.74
C LEU A 70 -6.30 5.42 8.29
N GLN A 71 -7.52 4.93 8.09
CA GLN A 71 -8.01 4.63 6.75
C GLN A 71 -8.43 5.92 6.02
N GLY A 72 -8.34 5.88 4.67
CA GLY A 72 -8.79 6.98 3.83
C GLY A 72 -7.81 8.14 3.64
N MET A 73 -6.57 8.02 4.14
CA MET A 73 -5.50 9.02 3.91
C MET A 73 -4.53 8.62 2.80
N SER A 74 -4.85 7.58 2.02
CA SER A 74 -4.06 7.21 0.84
C SER A 74 -4.17 8.28 -0.24
N ALA A 75 -3.04 8.65 -0.85
CA ALA A 75 -3.01 9.52 -2.04
C ALA A 75 -3.26 8.74 -3.35
N HIS A 76 -3.38 7.42 -3.27
CA HIS A 76 -3.70 6.56 -4.41
C HIS A 76 -5.21 6.44 -4.57
N GLY A 77 -5.67 6.54 -5.83
CA GLY A 77 -7.06 6.23 -6.17
C GLY A 77 -7.38 4.75 -5.93
N ASP A 78 -8.55 4.48 -5.39
CA ASP A 78 -9.04 3.11 -5.28
C ASP A 78 -9.65 2.61 -6.60
N CYS A 79 -10.19 1.38 -6.60
CA CYS A 79 -10.81 0.80 -7.80
C CYS A 79 -12.02 1.61 -8.30
N ASP A 80 -12.74 2.31 -7.41
CA ASP A 80 -13.88 3.12 -7.78
C ASP A 80 -13.44 4.42 -8.42
N ASP A 81 -12.43 5.09 -7.84
CA ASP A 81 -11.80 6.28 -8.40
C ASP A 81 -11.23 6.03 -9.81
N LEU A 82 -10.50 4.92 -9.98
CA LEU A 82 -9.95 4.54 -11.27
C LEU A 82 -11.03 4.22 -12.31
N CYS A 83 -12.11 3.53 -11.89
CA CYS A 83 -13.27 3.30 -12.76
C CYS A 83 -13.98 4.60 -13.13
N GLN A 84 -14.11 5.54 -12.19
CA GLN A 84 -14.71 6.84 -12.44
C GLN A 84 -13.85 7.66 -13.43
N TYR A 85 -12.54 7.67 -13.22
CA TYR A 85 -11.61 8.31 -14.17
C TYR A 85 -11.77 7.77 -15.59
N LEU A 86 -11.79 6.42 -15.74
CA LEU A 86 -11.97 5.77 -17.04
C LEU A 86 -13.37 5.95 -17.62
N SER A 87 -14.40 6.25 -16.83
CA SER A 87 -15.77 6.40 -17.32
C SER A 87 -15.96 7.60 -18.26
N SER A 88 -15.02 8.54 -18.28
CA SER A 88 -14.98 9.64 -19.24
C SER A 88 -14.50 9.24 -20.63
N GLN A 89 -13.95 8.02 -20.77
CA GLN A 89 -13.44 7.49 -22.02
C GLN A 89 -14.51 6.64 -22.72
N ASP A 90 -14.57 6.74 -24.05
CA ASP A 90 -15.35 5.77 -24.85
C ASP A 90 -14.58 4.46 -24.90
N SER A 91 -15.13 3.42 -24.24
CA SER A 91 -14.46 2.12 -24.14
C SER A 91 -14.21 1.47 -25.50
N ALA A 92 -15.04 1.77 -26.52
CA ALA A 92 -14.86 1.27 -27.89
C ALA A 92 -13.64 1.90 -28.60
N LEU A 93 -13.20 3.07 -28.16
CA LEU A 93 -12.04 3.77 -28.76
C LEU A 93 -10.74 3.48 -28.00
N VAL A 94 -10.80 2.91 -26.80
CA VAL A 94 -9.63 2.54 -26.03
C VAL A 94 -9.03 1.26 -26.57
N LYS A 95 -7.87 1.37 -27.21
CA LYS A 95 -7.22 0.22 -27.86
C LYS A 95 -6.61 -0.76 -26.86
N GLN A 96 -6.06 -0.27 -25.75
CA GLN A 96 -5.38 -1.10 -24.76
C GLN A 96 -5.32 -0.38 -23.41
N ILE A 97 -5.51 -1.15 -22.35
CA ILE A 97 -5.24 -0.75 -20.97
C ILE A 97 -4.21 -1.72 -20.38
N PHE A 98 -3.16 -1.17 -19.79
CA PHE A 98 -2.17 -1.93 -19.04
C PHE A 98 -2.33 -1.65 -17.55
N LEU A 99 -2.55 -2.69 -16.76
CA LEU A 99 -2.57 -2.59 -15.31
C LEU A 99 -1.18 -2.91 -14.77
N VAL A 100 -0.53 -1.89 -14.23
CA VAL A 100 0.81 -2.00 -13.66
C VAL A 100 0.79 -1.55 -12.20
N HIS A 101 1.67 -2.09 -11.39
CA HIS A 101 1.77 -1.80 -9.96
C HIS A 101 0.56 -2.34 -9.15
N GLY A 102 0.84 -3.07 -8.08
CA GLY A 102 -0.13 -3.71 -7.22
C GLY A 102 0.05 -5.24 -7.16
N GLU A 103 -0.71 -5.86 -6.29
CA GLU A 103 -0.72 -7.32 -6.17
C GLU A 103 -1.45 -7.95 -7.36
N GLU A 104 -0.92 -9.04 -7.91
CA GLU A 104 -1.44 -9.71 -9.11
C GLU A 104 -2.93 -10.06 -8.98
N ALA A 105 -3.34 -10.60 -7.82
CA ALA A 105 -4.74 -10.94 -7.58
C ALA A 105 -5.68 -9.71 -7.65
N VAL A 106 -5.21 -8.55 -7.18
CA VAL A 106 -5.94 -7.29 -7.22
C VAL A 106 -6.01 -6.76 -8.65
N GLN A 107 -4.92 -6.85 -9.40
CA GLN A 107 -4.88 -6.45 -10.81
C GLN A 107 -5.83 -7.31 -11.67
N GLU A 108 -5.84 -8.63 -11.49
CA GLU A 108 -6.75 -9.52 -12.23
C GLU A 108 -8.23 -9.28 -11.87
N ALA A 109 -8.53 -9.03 -10.60
CA ALA A 109 -9.89 -8.65 -10.19
C ALA A 109 -10.33 -7.31 -10.82
N PHE A 110 -9.42 -6.34 -10.91
CA PHE A 110 -9.69 -5.05 -11.52
C PHE A 110 -9.82 -5.15 -13.04
N LYS A 111 -9.00 -5.96 -13.71
CA LYS A 111 -9.12 -6.30 -15.14
C LYS A 111 -10.52 -6.85 -15.44
N ALA A 112 -10.97 -7.85 -14.68
CA ALA A 112 -12.30 -8.41 -14.87
C ALA A 112 -13.42 -7.36 -14.67
N ARG A 113 -13.22 -6.40 -13.75
CA ARG A 113 -14.15 -5.28 -13.53
C ARG A 113 -14.20 -4.33 -14.73
N LEU A 114 -13.04 -3.98 -15.30
CA LEU A 114 -12.97 -3.11 -16.49
C LEU A 114 -13.57 -3.78 -17.71
N GLN A 115 -13.34 -5.07 -17.90
CA GLN A 115 -13.95 -5.83 -18.99
C GLN A 115 -15.48 -5.83 -18.93
N ARG A 116 -16.07 -5.97 -17.73
CA ARG A 116 -17.52 -5.82 -17.53
C ARG A 116 -18.04 -4.42 -17.83
N LYS A 117 -17.17 -3.40 -17.81
CA LYS A 117 -17.50 -2.01 -18.19
C LYS A 117 -17.27 -1.72 -19.68
N GLY A 118 -16.93 -2.73 -20.49
CA GLY A 118 -16.78 -2.63 -21.93
C GLY A 118 -15.35 -2.35 -22.41
N PHE A 119 -14.35 -2.32 -21.52
CA PHE A 119 -12.95 -2.24 -21.93
C PHE A 119 -12.44 -3.65 -22.25
N GLU A 120 -12.43 -4.03 -23.53
CA GLU A 120 -12.10 -5.40 -23.93
C GLU A 120 -10.60 -5.72 -23.81
N GLN A 121 -9.75 -4.77 -24.16
CA GLN A 121 -8.30 -4.95 -24.23
C GLN A 121 -7.63 -4.50 -22.94
N VAL A 122 -7.70 -5.33 -21.90
CA VAL A 122 -7.05 -5.07 -20.60
C VAL A 122 -6.04 -6.18 -20.30
N SER A 123 -4.80 -5.82 -20.05
CA SER A 123 -3.73 -6.76 -19.72
C SER A 123 -2.98 -6.37 -18.45
N VAL A 124 -2.42 -7.39 -17.78
CA VAL A 124 -1.52 -7.27 -16.65
C VAL A 124 -0.15 -7.76 -17.16
N PRO A 125 0.75 -6.87 -17.57
CA PRO A 125 2.05 -7.28 -18.08
C PRO A 125 2.96 -7.78 -16.95
N ALA A 126 3.75 -8.81 -17.25
CA ALA A 126 4.83 -9.22 -16.38
C ALA A 126 6.03 -8.26 -16.47
N PRO A 127 6.88 -8.19 -15.43
CA PRO A 127 8.11 -7.41 -15.51
C PRO A 127 9.00 -7.88 -16.67
N GLY A 128 9.33 -6.96 -17.58
CA GLY A 128 10.14 -7.23 -18.76
C GLY A 128 9.34 -7.53 -20.04
N ASP A 129 8.03 -7.58 -19.98
CA ASP A 129 7.20 -7.72 -21.18
C ASP A 129 7.34 -6.50 -22.08
N GLU A 130 7.54 -6.76 -23.36
CA GLU A 130 7.57 -5.73 -24.41
C GLU A 130 6.23 -5.69 -25.14
N VAL A 131 5.65 -4.50 -25.26
CA VAL A 131 4.39 -4.29 -25.96
C VAL A 131 4.61 -3.32 -27.11
N LYS A 132 4.16 -3.71 -28.30
CA LYS A 132 4.11 -2.81 -29.48
C LYS A 132 2.74 -2.12 -29.46
N LEU A 133 2.76 -0.78 -29.47
CA LEU A 133 1.58 0.09 -29.54
C LEU A 133 1.15 0.33 -30.98
#